data_477d87f5de9ea342f511df5619f4658a
#
_entry.id   477d87f5de9ea342f511df5619f4658a
#
_cell.length_a   1.000
_cell.length_b   1.000
_cell.length_c   1.000
_cell.angle_alpha   90.00
_cell.angle_beta   90.00
_cell.angle_gamma   90.00
#
_symmetry.space_group_name_H-M   'P 1'
#
loop_
_entity.id
_entity.type
_entity.pdbx_description
1 polymer ?
#
loop_
_entity_poly.entity_id
_entity_poly.type
_entity_poly.pdbx_seq_one_letter_code
_entity_poly.pdbx_strand_id
1 'polypeptide(L)'
;WKVALGDHTGIARLYLGITDLGSSSIVHAERDGVFIDVKIRPLIDLLTSNAIRRIDALKIDVEGVEDKVLKPFFEMAHQSFYPGMLIIEDSSKASWEWDVIDWMLSNGYEITGKSRGNVILKRS
;
A
#
# COMPACT_ATOMS: atom_id res chain seq x y z
N TRP A 1 -9.78 -0.89 11.17
CA TRP A 1 -8.72 -1.78 11.70
C TRP A 1 -7.52 -0.95 12.13
N LYS A 2 -6.93 -1.29 13.29
CA LYS A 2 -5.73 -0.60 13.78
C LYS A 2 -4.50 -1.47 13.46
N VAL A 3 -4.10 -1.49 12.19
CA VAL A 3 -2.94 -2.23 11.68
C VAL A 3 -2.21 -1.39 10.63
N ALA A 4 -0.91 -1.58 10.53
CA ALA A 4 -0.13 -1.13 9.40
C ALA A 4 -0.07 -2.25 8.35
N LEU A 5 -0.01 -1.89 7.08
CA LEU A 5 0.21 -2.86 6.01
C LEU A 5 1.70 -3.00 5.72
N GLY A 6 2.12 -4.21 5.38
CA GLY A 6 3.49 -4.51 5.01
C GLY A 6 3.62 -5.89 4.38
N ASP A 7 4.84 -6.36 4.29
CA ASP A 7 5.20 -7.62 3.64
C ASP A 7 5.20 -8.84 4.57
N HIS A 8 5.04 -8.64 5.87
CA HIS A 8 5.07 -9.68 6.89
C HIS A 8 4.14 -9.38 8.07
N THR A 9 3.92 -10.36 8.92
CA THR A 9 3.21 -10.19 10.19
C THR A 9 4.21 -9.88 11.30
N GLY A 10 3.95 -8.84 12.07
CA GLY A 10 4.85 -8.43 13.15
C GLY A 10 4.37 -7.18 13.88
N ILE A 11 5.32 -6.49 14.48
CA ILE A 11 5.12 -5.19 15.14
C ILE A 11 6.07 -4.20 14.47
N ALA A 12 5.54 -3.07 14.05
CA ALA A 12 6.32 -1.95 13.51
C ALA A 12 6.14 -0.73 14.40
N ARG A 13 7.14 0.14 14.37
CA ARG A 13 7.10 1.41 15.07
C ARG A 13 6.66 2.51 14.11
N LEU A 14 5.53 3.13 14.41
CA LEU A 14 5.00 4.26 13.66
C LEU A 14 5.41 5.55 14.36
N TYR A 15 6.17 6.38 13.67
CA TYR A 15 6.57 7.70 14.15
C TYR A 15 5.50 8.72 13.80
N LEU A 16 5.05 9.47 14.80
CA LEU A 16 4.05 10.51 14.61
C LEU A 16 4.75 11.83 14.31
N GLY A 17 4.42 12.44 13.17
CA GLY A 17 4.90 13.77 12.83
C GLY A 17 4.38 14.82 13.82
N ILE A 18 5.26 15.62 14.37
CA ILE A 18 4.89 16.63 15.38
C ILE A 18 4.24 17.86 14.74
N THR A 19 4.52 18.12 13.47
CA THR A 19 4.12 19.35 12.76
C THR A 19 3.08 19.15 11.67
N ASP A 20 2.83 17.90 11.25
CA ASP A 20 1.88 17.60 10.20
C ASP A 20 1.21 16.24 10.46
N LEU A 21 -0.08 16.27 10.80
CA LEU A 21 -0.87 15.08 11.14
C LEU A 21 -1.03 14.10 9.96
N GLY A 22 -0.64 14.50 8.74
CA GLY A 22 -0.67 13.68 7.53
C GLY A 22 0.60 12.90 7.23
N SER A 23 1.71 13.15 7.93
CA SER A 23 3.04 12.62 7.60
C SER A 23 3.55 11.51 8.53
N SER A 24 2.68 10.66 9.02
CA SER A 24 3.09 9.52 9.86
C SER A 24 3.69 8.41 9.01
N SER A 25 4.94 8.02 9.27
CA SER A 25 5.69 7.03 8.47
C SER A 25 6.40 5.99 9.33
N ILE A 26 6.50 4.76 8.79
CA ILE A 26 7.31 3.68 9.38
C ILE A 26 8.78 3.83 9.00
N VAL A 27 9.09 4.57 7.93
CA VAL A 27 10.42 4.61 7.30
C VAL A 27 11.34 5.69 7.88
N HIS A 28 10.82 6.76 8.43
CA HIS A 28 11.62 7.87 8.91
C HIS A 28 11.87 7.81 10.42
N ALA A 29 12.91 7.05 10.80
CA ALA A 29 13.22 6.66 12.19
C ALA A 29 14.16 7.59 12.97
N GLU A 30 14.56 8.74 12.46
CA GLU A 30 15.68 9.50 13.05
C GLU A 30 15.34 10.92 13.53
N ARG A 31 14.17 11.15 14.08
CA ARG A 31 13.93 12.43 14.78
C ARG A 31 13.24 12.16 16.12
N ASP A 32 13.64 12.89 17.13
CA ASP A 32 13.05 12.93 18.48
C ASP A 32 11.52 13.12 18.39
N GLY A 33 10.79 12.05 18.16
CA GLY A 33 9.35 12.04 17.90
C GLY A 33 8.63 11.03 18.77
N VAL A 34 7.37 11.30 19.05
CA VAL A 34 6.46 10.33 19.67
C VAL A 34 6.24 9.19 18.70
N PHE A 35 6.39 7.97 19.15
CA PHE A 35 6.09 6.78 18.36
C PHE A 35 5.04 5.91 19.05
N ILE A 36 4.35 5.09 18.27
CA ILE A 36 3.47 4.03 18.76
C ILE A 36 3.85 2.72 18.08
N ASP A 37 3.76 1.63 18.81
CA ASP A 37 3.92 0.30 18.23
C ASP A 37 2.58 -0.12 17.62
N VAL A 38 2.61 -0.54 16.35
CA VAL A 38 1.44 -0.98 15.58
C VAL A 38 1.68 -2.39 15.07
N LYS A 39 0.61 -3.18 15.01
CA LYS A 39 0.66 -4.47 14.33
C LYS A 39 0.82 -4.25 12.84
N ILE A 40 1.75 -4.97 12.21
CA ILE A 40 1.93 -5.02 10.77
C ILE A 40 1.37 -6.33 10.23
N ARG A 41 0.66 -6.30 9.11
CA ARG A 41 0.09 -7.47 8.45
C ARG A 41 0.12 -7.33 6.93
N PRO A 42 0.30 -8.42 6.20
CA PRO A 42 0.04 -8.45 4.77
C PRO A 42 -1.42 -8.11 4.44
N LEU A 43 -1.63 -7.40 3.34
CA LEU A 43 -2.98 -7.01 2.90
C LEU A 43 -3.88 -8.25 2.70
N ILE A 44 -3.35 -9.30 2.09
CA ILE A 44 -4.12 -10.53 1.83
C ILE A 44 -4.63 -11.18 3.13
N ASP A 45 -3.81 -11.20 4.19
CA ASP A 45 -4.21 -11.76 5.49
C ASP A 45 -5.33 -10.95 6.13
N LEU A 46 -5.27 -9.63 5.99
CA LEU A 46 -6.30 -8.75 6.50
C LEU A 46 -7.63 -8.97 5.77
N LEU A 47 -7.60 -9.10 4.46
CA LEU A 47 -8.79 -9.34 3.63
C LEU A 47 -9.43 -10.69 3.97
N THR A 48 -8.63 -11.76 3.99
CA THR A 48 -9.13 -13.11 4.23
C THR A 48 -9.67 -13.29 5.65
N SER A 49 -9.00 -12.75 6.66
CA SER A 49 -9.47 -12.82 8.06
C SER A 49 -10.76 -12.02 8.32
N ASN A 50 -11.10 -11.10 7.43
CA ASN A 50 -12.35 -10.33 7.49
C ASN A 50 -13.40 -10.80 6.46
N ALA A 51 -13.21 -11.98 5.86
CA ALA A 51 -14.10 -12.57 4.86
C ALA A 51 -14.37 -11.68 3.63
N ILE A 52 -13.46 -10.76 3.34
CA ILE A 52 -13.51 -9.96 2.11
C ILE A 52 -13.02 -10.84 0.97
N ARG A 53 -13.83 -10.98 -0.07
CA ARG A 53 -13.54 -11.89 -1.21
C ARG A 53 -13.35 -11.16 -2.53
N ARG A 54 -13.64 -9.88 -2.57
CA ARG A 54 -13.56 -9.04 -3.76
C ARG A 54 -13.21 -7.60 -3.37
N ILE A 55 -12.44 -6.96 -4.22
CA ILE A 55 -12.08 -5.55 -4.10
C ILE A 55 -12.54 -4.85 -5.38
N ASP A 56 -13.53 -3.96 -5.27
CA ASP A 56 -13.97 -3.17 -6.42
C ASP A 56 -12.99 -2.02 -6.67
N ALA A 57 -12.55 -1.34 -5.62
CA ALA A 57 -11.53 -0.30 -5.68
C ALA A 57 -10.63 -0.35 -4.45
N LEU A 58 -9.35 -0.09 -4.67
CA LEU A 58 -8.33 0.03 -3.63
C LEU A 58 -7.60 1.37 -3.80
N LYS A 59 -7.60 2.20 -2.77
CA LYS A 59 -6.65 3.31 -2.67
C LYS A 59 -5.53 2.90 -1.73
N ILE A 60 -4.30 3.12 -2.15
CA ILE A 60 -3.11 2.89 -1.32
C ILE A 60 -2.25 4.14 -1.31
N ASP A 61 -1.84 4.52 -0.10
CA ASP A 61 -1.08 5.72 0.21
C ASP A 61 -0.40 5.44 1.56
N VAL A 62 0.79 4.86 1.50
CA VAL A 62 1.53 4.34 2.67
C VAL A 62 2.94 4.91 2.75
N GLU A 63 3.09 6.12 2.22
CA GLU A 63 4.27 6.96 2.38
C GLU A 63 5.58 6.29 1.92
N GLY A 64 5.55 5.68 0.74
CA GLY A 64 6.74 5.17 0.05
C GLY A 64 6.99 3.68 0.18
N VAL A 65 6.09 2.91 0.78
CA VAL A 65 6.18 1.44 0.88
C VAL A 65 5.05 0.72 0.14
N GLU A 66 4.47 1.37 -0.87
CA GLU A 66 3.38 0.82 -1.69
C GLU A 66 3.79 -0.50 -2.35
N ASP A 67 5.02 -0.59 -2.84
CA ASP A 67 5.57 -1.81 -3.43
C ASP A 67 5.69 -2.95 -2.42
N LYS A 68 6.07 -2.65 -1.18
CA LYS A 68 6.20 -3.66 -0.11
C LYS A 68 4.85 -4.20 0.36
N VAL A 69 3.78 -3.43 0.20
CA VAL A 69 2.41 -3.87 0.49
C VAL A 69 1.82 -4.65 -0.70
N LEU A 70 1.99 -4.13 -1.92
CA LEU A 70 1.31 -4.66 -3.09
C LEU A 70 2.01 -5.86 -3.72
N LYS A 71 3.35 -5.94 -3.66
CA LYS A 71 4.08 -7.09 -4.20
C LYS A 71 3.61 -8.40 -3.58
N PRO A 72 3.69 -8.61 -2.25
CA PRO A 72 3.22 -9.85 -1.63
C PRO A 72 1.72 -10.07 -1.82
N PHE A 73 0.93 -9.01 -1.89
CA PHE A 73 -0.48 -9.15 -2.19
C PHE A 73 -0.72 -9.77 -3.58
N PHE A 74 -0.11 -9.24 -4.63
CA PHE A 74 -0.28 -9.75 -5.98
C PHE A 74 0.37 -11.12 -6.21
N GLU A 75 1.44 -11.45 -5.48
CA GLU A 75 2.08 -12.76 -5.53
C GLU A 75 1.26 -13.87 -4.84
N MET A 76 0.53 -13.54 -3.78
CA MET A 76 -0.18 -14.51 -2.95
C MET A 76 -1.69 -14.57 -3.24
N ALA A 77 -2.28 -13.47 -3.67
CA ALA A 77 -3.72 -13.40 -3.90
C ALA A 77 -4.13 -14.07 -5.22
N HIS A 78 -5.21 -14.84 -5.16
CA HIS A 78 -5.86 -15.27 -6.39
C HIS A 78 -6.39 -14.08 -7.18
N GLN A 79 -6.40 -14.15 -8.50
CA GLN A 79 -6.79 -13.04 -9.39
C GLN A 79 -8.19 -12.46 -9.11
N SER A 80 -9.08 -13.23 -8.48
CA SER A 80 -10.39 -12.73 -8.05
C SER A 80 -10.34 -11.62 -7.00
N PHE A 81 -9.23 -11.52 -6.28
CA PHE A 81 -8.96 -10.44 -5.31
C PHE A 81 -8.37 -9.18 -5.95
N TYR A 82 -7.89 -9.28 -7.18
CA TYR A 82 -7.27 -8.14 -7.84
C TYR A 82 -8.31 -7.02 -8.00
N PRO A 83 -8.00 -5.81 -7.50
CA PRO A 83 -8.97 -4.72 -7.50
C PRO A 83 -9.39 -4.34 -8.92
N GLY A 84 -10.67 -4.03 -9.12
CA GLY A 84 -11.17 -3.50 -10.38
C GLY A 84 -10.59 -2.13 -10.71
N MET A 85 -10.27 -1.35 -9.68
CA MET A 85 -9.59 -0.06 -9.77
C MET A 85 -8.54 0.06 -8.67
N LEU A 86 -7.37 0.60 -8.99
CA LEU A 86 -6.35 0.97 -8.02
C LEU A 86 -6.03 2.46 -8.16
N ILE A 87 -5.98 3.14 -7.02
CA ILE A 87 -5.43 4.49 -6.90
C ILE A 87 -4.18 4.37 -6.05
N ILE A 88 -3.03 4.66 -6.62
CA ILE A 88 -1.73 4.53 -5.95
C ILE A 88 -1.00 5.87 -5.93
N GLU A 89 -0.47 6.23 -4.77
CA GLU A 89 0.45 7.36 -4.67
C GLU A 89 1.79 6.98 -5.31
N ASP A 90 2.26 7.81 -6.25
CA ASP A 90 3.49 7.57 -7.02
C ASP A 90 4.61 8.58 -6.75
N SER A 91 4.43 9.46 -5.78
CA SER A 91 5.44 10.46 -5.39
C SER A 91 6.75 9.83 -4.96
N SER A 92 6.70 8.67 -4.34
CA SER A 92 7.85 7.90 -3.86
C SER A 92 8.27 6.76 -4.79
N LYS A 93 7.73 6.69 -6.03
CA LYS A 93 7.99 5.62 -6.99
C LYS A 93 9.49 5.36 -7.22
N ALA A 94 10.31 6.41 -7.21
CA ALA A 94 11.75 6.28 -7.42
C ALA A 94 12.48 5.47 -6.32
N SER A 95 11.85 5.31 -5.14
CA SER A 95 12.38 4.52 -4.02
C SER A 95 11.88 3.08 -3.97
N TRP A 96 10.92 2.71 -4.83
CA TRP A 96 10.40 1.35 -4.88
C TRP A 96 11.43 0.36 -5.41
N GLU A 97 11.51 -0.80 -4.80
CA GLU A 97 12.33 -1.94 -5.26
C GLU A 97 11.64 -2.73 -6.36
N TRP A 98 10.32 -2.57 -6.48
CA TRP A 98 9.48 -3.24 -7.47
C TRP A 98 8.48 -2.24 -8.07
N ASP A 99 8.49 -2.09 -9.40
CA ASP A 99 7.57 -1.17 -10.08
C ASP A 99 6.17 -1.77 -10.18
N VAL A 100 5.33 -1.40 -9.21
CA VAL A 100 3.93 -1.84 -9.12
C VAL A 100 3.15 -1.45 -10.36
N ILE A 101 3.36 -0.24 -10.87
CA ILE A 101 2.59 0.30 -12.01
C ILE A 101 2.92 -0.49 -13.27
N ASP A 102 4.21 -0.74 -13.54
CA ASP A 102 4.64 -1.52 -14.70
C ASP A 102 4.10 -2.96 -14.64
N TRP A 103 4.15 -3.57 -13.45
CA TRP A 103 3.57 -4.89 -13.25
C TRP A 103 2.05 -4.91 -13.53
N MET A 104 1.31 -3.91 -13.05
CA MET A 104 -0.13 -3.82 -13.27
C MET A 104 -0.46 -3.64 -14.76
N LEU A 105 0.27 -2.79 -15.48
CA LEU A 105 0.11 -2.61 -16.92
C LEU A 105 0.34 -3.94 -17.66
N SER A 106 1.32 -4.72 -17.25
CA SER A 106 1.61 -6.05 -17.81
C SER A 106 0.56 -7.11 -17.45
N ASN A 107 -0.33 -6.85 -16.48
CA ASN A 107 -1.33 -7.77 -15.95
C ASN A 107 -2.77 -7.31 -16.19
N GLY A 108 -3.02 -6.59 -17.27
CA GLY A 108 -4.37 -6.26 -17.74
C GLY A 108 -4.99 -5.02 -17.10
N TYR A 109 -4.17 -4.13 -16.55
CA TYR A 109 -4.60 -2.81 -16.13
C TYR A 109 -4.20 -1.76 -17.15
N GLU A 110 -4.93 -0.66 -17.17
CA GLU A 110 -4.62 0.53 -17.95
C GLU A 110 -4.67 1.78 -17.07
N ILE A 111 -3.85 2.77 -17.36
CA ILE A 111 -3.91 4.06 -16.68
C ILE A 111 -5.11 4.83 -17.24
N THR A 112 -6.09 5.11 -16.39
CA THR A 112 -7.29 5.87 -16.75
C THR A 112 -7.27 7.31 -16.26
N GLY A 113 -6.32 7.64 -15.39
CA GLY A 113 -6.17 9.01 -14.89
C GLY A 113 -4.89 9.21 -14.11
N LYS A 114 -4.48 10.47 -14.01
CA LYS A 114 -3.39 10.94 -13.15
C LYS A 114 -3.80 12.21 -12.45
N SER A 115 -3.39 12.34 -11.21
CA SER A 115 -3.44 13.60 -10.47
C SER A 115 -2.06 13.89 -9.88
N ARG A 116 -1.89 15.01 -9.21
CA ARG A 116 -0.62 15.32 -8.55
C ARG A 116 -0.32 14.25 -7.49
N GLY A 117 0.69 13.41 -7.74
CA GLY A 117 1.14 12.36 -6.86
C GLY A 117 0.29 11.08 -6.84
N ASN A 118 -0.69 10.92 -7.74
CA ASN A 118 -1.48 9.68 -7.81
C ASN A 118 -1.68 9.21 -9.25
N VAL A 119 -1.64 7.89 -9.44
CA VAL A 119 -2.01 7.21 -10.68
C VAL A 119 -3.27 6.38 -10.43
N ILE A 120 -4.22 6.44 -11.37
CA ILE A 120 -5.46 5.67 -11.34
C ILE A 120 -5.35 4.59 -12.41
N LEU A 121 -5.42 3.35 -11.99
CA LEU A 121 -5.37 2.18 -12.86
C LEU A 121 -6.71 1.44 -12.78
N LYS A 122 -7.20 0.99 -13.93
CA LYS A 122 -8.43 0.20 -14.04
C LYS A 122 -8.11 -1.11 -14.74
N ARG A 123 -8.67 -2.19 -14.23
CA ARG A 123 -8.58 -3.52 -14.84
C ARG A 123 -9.56 -3.62 -15.99
N SER A 124 -9.09 -4.13 -17.09
CA SER A 124 -9.92 -4.44 -18.27
C SER A 124 -10.90 -5.56 -17.98
#